data_d175393e83c972cbe17532895ae77d0e
#
_entry.id   d175393e83c972cbe17532895ae77d0e
#
_cell.length_a   1.000
_cell.length_b   1.000
_cell.length_c   1.000
_cell.angle_alpha   90.00
_cell.angle_beta   90.00
_cell.angle_gamma   90.00
#
_symmetry.space_group_name_H-M   'P 1'
#
loop_
_entity.id
_entity.type
_entity.pdbx_description
1 polymer ?
#
loop_
_entity_poly.entity_id
_entity_poly.type
_entity_poly.pdbx_seq_one_letter_code
_entity_poly.pdbx_strand_id
1 'polypeptide(L)'
;SDVCSSDLRDGYARTPRSAKMLIERKAEEVYKVLEKTVRNHPVMLNRAPTLHRLGIQAFQPVLIDGRAIRLHPLVCAAFNADFDGDQMAVHVPLSAEAQTEAWLLMLSSHNILHPAHGRPIAIPSQDMVLGTYYLTRAREGELGEGTSFGSFEEVSLAFENNEITPHAKIDIRLNGEWIKNTTVGRVIFNNVLPDEMPFYNEIIDKKKITEIIGKSYKDCGNFKTVSFLDELKDLGFGFAYKSGLS
;
A
#
# COMPACT_ATOMS: atom_id res chain seq x y z
N SER A 1 26.43 16.29 -10.55
CA SER A 1 25.20 15.62 -10.14
C SER A 1 24.05 16.08 -11.05
N ASP A 2 23.05 15.25 -11.20
CA ASP A 2 21.95 15.42 -12.17
C ASP A 2 21.15 16.71 -11.94
N VAL A 3 21.01 17.14 -10.68
CA VAL A 3 20.33 18.40 -10.32
C VAL A 3 21.10 19.60 -10.88
N CYS A 4 22.43 19.65 -10.74
CA CYS A 4 23.24 20.72 -11.33
C CYS A 4 23.11 20.78 -12.86
N SER A 5 23.07 19.60 -13.50
CA SER A 5 22.94 19.49 -14.96
C SER A 5 21.56 19.93 -15.44
N SER A 6 20.53 19.68 -14.65
CA SER A 6 19.14 20.08 -14.92
C SER A 6 18.95 21.59 -14.68
N ASP A 7 19.51 22.16 -13.61
CA ASP A 7 19.51 23.61 -13.36
C ASP A 7 20.13 24.40 -14.54
N LEU A 8 21.18 23.86 -15.13
CA LEU A 8 21.81 24.45 -16.31
C LEU A 8 20.95 24.32 -17.57
N ARG A 9 20.29 23.18 -17.76
CA ARG A 9 19.39 22.90 -18.90
C ARG A 9 18.13 23.75 -18.86
N ASP A 10 17.54 23.88 -17.67
CA ASP A 10 16.28 24.61 -17.44
C ASP A 10 16.53 26.13 -17.31
N GLY A 11 17.79 26.58 -17.38
CA GLY A 11 18.18 28.01 -17.42
C GLY A 11 18.17 28.71 -16.06
N TYR A 12 18.00 27.99 -14.95
CA TYR A 12 18.07 28.58 -13.60
C TYR A 12 19.49 28.96 -13.19
N ALA A 13 20.49 28.33 -13.79
CA ALA A 13 21.88 28.66 -13.57
C ALA A 13 22.63 28.79 -14.91
N ARG A 14 23.62 29.70 -14.98
CA ARG A 14 24.45 29.89 -16.18
C ARG A 14 25.75 29.10 -16.12
N THR A 15 26.20 28.73 -14.95
CA THR A 15 27.46 28.00 -14.74
C THR A 15 27.28 26.91 -13.68
N PRO A 16 28.09 25.83 -13.72
CA PRO A 16 28.07 24.79 -12.71
C PRO A 16 28.31 25.32 -11.29
N ARG A 17 29.10 26.39 -11.15
CA ARG A 17 29.38 27.04 -9.87
C ARG A 17 28.14 27.75 -9.32
N SER A 18 27.36 28.44 -10.15
CA SER A 18 26.13 29.08 -9.75
C SER A 18 25.02 28.05 -9.42
N ALA A 19 24.93 26.96 -10.19
CA ALA A 19 23.99 25.87 -9.86
C ALA A 19 24.30 25.26 -8.50
N LYS A 20 25.56 24.98 -8.20
CA LYS A 20 25.98 24.47 -6.88
C LYS A 20 25.63 25.42 -5.74
N MET A 21 25.80 26.73 -5.93
CA MET A 21 25.41 27.73 -4.94
C MET A 21 23.90 27.79 -4.71
N LEU A 22 23.07 27.62 -5.77
CA LEU A 22 21.61 27.56 -5.63
C LEU A 22 21.18 26.33 -4.80
N ILE A 23 21.80 25.17 -5.06
CA ILE A 23 21.54 23.93 -4.30
C ILE A 23 21.93 24.11 -2.83
N GLU A 24 23.09 24.69 -2.54
CA GLU A 24 23.57 24.94 -1.18
C GLU A 24 22.65 25.91 -0.41
N ARG A 25 22.08 26.90 -1.09
CA ARG A 25 21.12 27.86 -0.54
C ARG A 25 19.71 27.31 -0.43
N LYS A 26 19.45 26.10 -0.94
CA LYS A 26 18.11 25.48 -0.99
C LYS A 26 17.05 26.40 -1.63
N ALA A 27 17.41 27.05 -2.75
CA ALA A 27 16.50 27.91 -3.47
C ALA A 27 15.25 27.15 -3.94
N GLU A 28 14.11 27.83 -4.02
CA GLU A 28 12.82 27.20 -4.35
C GLU A 28 12.85 26.51 -5.73
N GLU A 29 13.55 27.10 -6.70
CA GLU A 29 13.68 26.57 -8.03
C GLU A 29 14.36 25.18 -8.04
N VAL A 30 15.30 24.96 -7.10
CA VAL A 30 16.01 23.66 -6.96
C VAL A 30 15.04 22.55 -6.62
N TYR A 31 14.01 22.80 -5.82
CA TYR A 31 13.01 21.77 -5.48
C TYR A 31 12.19 21.33 -6.69
N LYS A 32 11.86 22.23 -7.62
CA LYS A 32 11.17 21.90 -8.89
C LYS A 32 12.02 20.99 -9.78
N VAL A 33 13.32 21.29 -9.85
CA VAL A 33 14.27 20.48 -10.62
C VAL A 33 14.51 19.12 -9.93
N LEU A 34 14.62 19.13 -8.60
CA LEU A 34 14.79 17.93 -7.80
C LEU A 34 13.59 16.98 -7.98
N GLU A 35 12.36 17.49 -7.96
CA GLU A 35 11.17 16.69 -8.19
C GLU A 35 11.19 15.95 -9.54
N LYS A 36 11.62 16.65 -10.61
CA LYS A 36 11.79 16.02 -11.94
C LYS A 36 12.86 14.93 -11.93
N THR A 37 13.99 15.19 -11.26
CA THR A 37 15.13 14.26 -11.20
C THR A 37 14.77 13.00 -10.40
N VAL A 38 14.06 13.17 -9.28
CA VAL A 38 13.66 12.10 -8.36
C VAL A 38 12.68 11.11 -8.99
N ARG A 39 11.78 11.56 -9.87
CA ARG A 39 10.75 10.71 -10.49
C ARG A 39 11.29 9.44 -11.15
N ASN A 40 12.50 9.48 -11.68
CA ASN A 40 13.10 8.36 -12.42
C ASN A 40 14.35 7.79 -11.74
N HIS A 41 14.62 8.18 -10.50
CA HIS A 41 15.82 7.76 -9.79
C HIS A 41 15.44 6.96 -8.55
N PRO A 42 15.63 5.62 -8.55
CA PRO A 42 15.32 4.80 -7.39
C PRO A 42 16.28 5.10 -6.24
N VAL A 43 15.82 5.01 -5.02
CA VAL A 43 16.66 5.02 -3.81
C VAL A 43 16.53 3.70 -3.09
N MET A 44 17.62 3.25 -2.47
CA MET A 44 17.62 2.06 -1.64
C MET A 44 17.58 2.46 -0.18
N LEU A 45 16.72 1.82 0.60
CA LEU A 45 16.67 1.94 2.04
C LEU A 45 17.22 0.66 2.69
N ASN A 46 17.98 0.83 3.75
CA ASN A 46 18.51 -0.26 4.56
C ASN A 46 18.32 0.04 6.04
N ARG A 47 17.76 -0.92 6.78
CA ARG A 47 17.74 -0.89 8.25
C ARG A 47 18.70 -1.92 8.82
N ALA A 48 19.63 -1.49 9.67
CA ALA A 48 20.50 -2.39 10.41
C ALA A 48 19.78 -2.97 11.65
N PRO A 49 20.02 -4.27 12.01
CA PRO A 49 20.84 -5.22 11.30
C PRO A 49 20.17 -5.80 10.06
N THR A 50 20.91 -5.98 8.96
CA THR A 50 20.38 -6.60 7.73
C THR A 50 20.42 -8.12 7.88
N LEU A 51 19.31 -8.70 8.33
CA LEU A 51 19.20 -10.14 8.62
C LEU A 51 18.97 -11.01 7.38
N HIS A 52 18.37 -10.43 6.36
CA HIS A 52 18.09 -11.09 5.08
C HIS A 52 18.04 -10.07 3.93
N ARG A 53 17.97 -10.55 2.69
CA ARG A 53 18.07 -9.68 1.51
C ARG A 53 16.98 -8.58 1.42
N LEU A 54 15.80 -8.79 2.01
CA LEU A 54 14.72 -7.79 2.03
C LEU A 54 14.91 -6.70 3.10
N GLY A 55 15.98 -6.76 3.89
CA GLY A 55 16.43 -5.66 4.73
C GLY A 55 17.06 -4.50 3.93
N ILE A 56 17.21 -4.69 2.61
CA ILE A 56 17.55 -3.64 1.63
C ILE A 56 16.53 -3.72 0.51
N GLN A 57 15.78 -2.64 0.29
CA GLN A 57 14.81 -2.56 -0.80
C GLN A 57 14.92 -1.21 -1.51
N ALA A 58 14.57 -1.21 -2.79
CA ALA A 58 14.50 0.01 -3.59
C ALA A 58 13.07 0.59 -3.58
N PHE A 59 13.00 1.90 -3.64
CA PHE A 59 11.76 2.67 -3.66
C PHE A 59 11.88 3.81 -4.66
N GLN A 60 10.76 4.20 -5.23
CA GLN A 60 10.65 5.46 -5.94
C GLN A 60 10.38 6.56 -4.90
N PRO A 61 11.30 7.52 -4.71
CA PRO A 61 11.13 8.54 -3.70
C PRO A 61 10.10 9.60 -4.12
N VAL A 62 9.40 10.13 -3.13
CA VAL A 62 8.49 11.27 -3.26
C VAL A 62 8.93 12.34 -2.26
N LEU A 63 9.03 13.59 -2.73
CA LEU A 63 9.39 14.71 -1.86
C LEU A 63 8.22 15.06 -0.94
N ILE A 64 8.51 15.17 0.34
CA ILE A 64 7.56 15.55 1.37
C ILE A 64 8.19 16.60 2.29
N ASP A 65 7.36 17.40 2.95
CA ASP A 65 7.79 18.28 4.01
C ASP A 65 8.14 17.49 5.27
N GLY A 66 9.17 17.97 6.00
CA GLY A 66 9.61 17.37 7.25
C GLY A 66 11.00 16.76 7.19
N ARG A 67 11.41 16.10 8.29
CA ARG A 67 12.74 15.52 8.44
C ARG A 67 12.74 14.00 8.61
N ALA A 68 11.56 13.38 8.54
CA ALA A 68 11.40 11.94 8.71
C ALA A 68 11.11 11.27 7.36
N ILE A 69 11.62 10.06 7.19
CA ILE A 69 11.28 9.21 6.05
C ILE A 69 9.90 8.61 6.31
N ARG A 70 8.96 8.83 5.40
CA ARG A 70 7.68 8.11 5.41
C ARG A 70 7.86 6.79 4.69
N LEU A 71 7.59 5.70 5.39
CA LEU A 71 7.74 4.35 4.88
C LEU A 71 6.37 3.67 4.79
N HIS A 72 6.18 2.89 3.73
CA HIS A 72 4.93 2.14 3.56
C HIS A 72 4.78 1.07 4.66
N PRO A 73 3.64 0.98 5.37
CA PRO A 73 3.48 0.06 6.51
C PRO A 73 3.73 -1.41 6.18
N LEU A 74 3.37 -1.88 4.98
CA LEU A 74 3.52 -3.28 4.58
C LEU A 74 4.98 -3.73 4.42
N VAL A 75 5.94 -2.83 4.25
CA VAL A 75 7.37 -3.19 4.17
C VAL A 75 8.05 -3.21 5.54
N CYS A 76 7.42 -2.70 6.58
CA CYS A 76 7.98 -2.66 7.93
C CYS A 76 8.37 -4.05 8.44
N ALA A 77 7.56 -5.07 8.16
CA ALA A 77 7.85 -6.45 8.53
C ALA A 77 9.15 -6.96 7.88
N ALA A 78 9.40 -6.64 6.62
CA ALA A 78 10.60 -7.03 5.89
C ALA A 78 11.86 -6.36 6.44
N PHE A 79 11.76 -5.09 6.86
CA PHE A 79 12.85 -4.36 7.50
C PHE A 79 12.98 -4.66 9.01
N ASN A 80 12.03 -5.34 9.60
CA ASN A 80 11.86 -5.41 11.05
C ASN A 80 11.90 -4.00 11.69
N ALA A 81 11.19 -3.05 11.08
CA ALA A 81 11.17 -1.64 11.44
C ALA A 81 9.85 -1.26 12.10
N ASP A 82 9.95 -0.33 13.05
CA ASP A 82 8.81 0.36 13.64
C ASP A 82 9.03 1.88 13.60
N PHE A 83 8.07 2.64 14.10
CA PHE A 83 8.09 4.11 14.02
C PHE A 83 8.39 4.76 15.38
N ASP A 84 9.15 4.08 16.26
CA ASP A 84 9.51 4.56 17.58
C ASP A 84 10.83 5.37 17.60
N GLY A 85 11.45 5.61 16.46
CA GLY A 85 12.71 6.33 16.32
C GLY A 85 13.79 5.55 15.56
N ASP A 86 13.40 4.47 14.87
CA ASP A 86 14.29 3.71 14.00
C ASP A 86 14.96 4.59 12.95
N GLN A 87 16.20 4.27 12.61
CA GLN A 87 16.97 4.93 11.57
C GLN A 87 17.21 3.98 10.41
N MET A 88 17.21 4.55 9.19
CA MET A 88 17.53 3.83 7.97
C MET A 88 18.65 4.53 7.20
N ALA A 89 19.55 3.76 6.61
CA ALA A 89 20.51 4.27 5.64
C ALA A 89 19.84 4.42 4.28
N VAL A 90 20.12 5.54 3.61
CA VAL A 90 19.65 5.84 2.27
C VAL A 90 20.82 5.72 1.29
N HIS A 91 20.68 4.91 0.26
CA HIS A 91 21.68 4.72 -0.78
C HIS A 91 21.10 5.15 -2.13
N VAL A 92 21.87 5.95 -2.86
CA VAL A 92 21.48 6.45 -4.20
C VAL A 92 22.36 5.76 -5.24
N PRO A 93 21.81 4.87 -6.08
CA PRO A 93 22.58 4.24 -7.16
C PRO A 93 22.97 5.29 -8.20
N LEU A 94 24.25 5.34 -8.57
CA LEU A 94 24.79 6.38 -9.46
C LEU A 94 24.91 5.92 -10.91
N SER A 95 25.28 4.66 -11.16
CA SER A 95 25.43 4.14 -12.51
C SER A 95 24.09 3.67 -13.08
N ALA A 96 23.96 3.66 -14.41
CA ALA A 96 22.76 3.19 -15.09
C ALA A 96 22.49 1.70 -14.80
N GLU A 97 23.53 0.90 -14.68
CA GLU A 97 23.45 -0.52 -14.34
C GLU A 97 22.90 -0.69 -12.94
N ALA A 98 23.43 0.04 -11.93
CA ALA A 98 22.96 -0.02 -10.56
C ALA A 98 21.51 0.48 -10.42
N GLN A 99 21.10 1.51 -11.16
CA GLN A 99 19.72 1.96 -11.20
C GLN A 99 18.79 0.89 -11.80
N THR A 100 19.21 0.25 -12.88
CA THR A 100 18.45 -0.83 -13.52
C THR A 100 18.30 -2.03 -12.60
N GLU A 101 19.35 -2.45 -11.90
CA GLU A 101 19.27 -3.50 -10.89
C GLU A 101 18.33 -3.14 -9.74
N ALA A 102 18.39 -1.90 -9.26
CA ALA A 102 17.49 -1.40 -8.22
C ALA A 102 16.01 -1.48 -8.67
N TRP A 103 15.70 -1.10 -9.89
CA TRP A 103 14.36 -1.18 -10.48
C TRP A 103 13.87 -2.62 -10.69
N LEU A 104 14.68 -3.45 -11.31
CA LEU A 104 14.24 -4.78 -11.73
C LEU A 104 14.24 -5.81 -10.59
N LEU A 105 15.24 -5.74 -9.68
CA LEU A 105 15.47 -6.79 -8.69
C LEU A 105 15.12 -6.37 -7.26
N MET A 106 15.25 -5.07 -6.93
CA MET A 106 15.18 -4.61 -5.55
C MET A 106 13.93 -3.78 -5.22
N LEU A 107 13.12 -3.42 -6.22
CA LEU A 107 11.92 -2.61 -5.98
C LEU A 107 10.97 -3.36 -5.04
N SER A 108 10.48 -2.68 -4.00
CA SER A 108 9.65 -3.29 -2.94
C SER A 108 8.37 -3.92 -3.49
N SER A 109 7.75 -3.32 -4.50
CA SER A 109 6.56 -3.87 -5.18
C SER A 109 6.82 -5.18 -5.94
N HIS A 110 8.08 -5.49 -6.29
CA HIS A 110 8.46 -6.76 -6.91
C HIS A 110 8.78 -7.85 -5.88
N ASN A 111 9.00 -7.49 -4.63
CA ASN A 111 9.44 -8.38 -3.57
C ASN A 111 8.35 -8.64 -2.52
N ILE A 112 7.13 -8.95 -2.96
CA ILE A 112 5.98 -9.27 -2.08
C ILE A 112 6.14 -10.61 -1.40
N LEU A 113 6.81 -11.58 -2.07
CA LEU A 113 6.99 -12.94 -1.58
C LEU A 113 8.37 -13.14 -0.95
N HIS A 114 8.41 -13.93 0.11
CA HIS A 114 9.66 -14.33 0.74
C HIS A 114 10.43 -15.32 -0.17
N PRO A 115 11.71 -15.04 -0.49
CA PRO A 115 12.46 -15.85 -1.48
C PRO A 115 12.71 -17.29 -1.05
N ALA A 116 12.76 -17.57 0.26
CA ALA A 116 13.08 -18.91 0.75
C ALA A 116 11.90 -19.90 0.66
N HIS A 117 10.67 -19.44 0.77
CA HIS A 117 9.50 -20.32 0.87
C HIS A 117 8.26 -19.82 0.07
N GLY A 118 8.39 -18.75 -0.69
CA GLY A 118 7.32 -18.22 -1.55
C GLY A 118 6.05 -17.73 -0.85
N ARG A 119 6.06 -17.59 0.47
CA ARG A 119 4.92 -17.02 1.20
C ARG A 119 4.96 -15.51 1.15
N PRO A 120 3.79 -14.82 1.16
CA PRO A 120 3.76 -13.37 1.26
C PRO A 120 4.54 -12.86 2.47
N ILE A 121 5.33 -11.81 2.30
CA ILE A 121 6.00 -11.08 3.37
C ILE A 121 5.33 -9.73 3.61
N ALA A 122 4.82 -9.10 2.56
CA ALA A 122 3.99 -7.91 2.65
C ALA A 122 2.57 -8.30 3.11
N ILE A 123 2.41 -8.51 4.40
CA ILE A 123 1.14 -8.94 5.00
C ILE A 123 0.66 -7.83 5.93
N PRO A 124 -0.64 -7.45 5.85
CA PRO A 124 -1.26 -6.58 6.84
C PRO A 124 -1.04 -7.08 8.27
N SER A 125 -0.80 -6.16 9.18
CA SER A 125 -0.56 -6.46 10.60
C SER A 125 -1.28 -5.44 11.48
N GLN A 126 -1.34 -5.72 12.79
CA GLN A 126 -1.89 -4.80 13.79
C GLN A 126 -3.27 -4.26 13.39
N ASP A 127 -3.42 -2.94 13.32
CA ASP A 127 -4.70 -2.27 13.07
C ASP A 127 -5.31 -2.60 11.70
N MET A 128 -4.49 -2.89 10.69
CA MET A 128 -5.00 -3.32 9.37
C MET A 128 -5.77 -4.64 9.45
N VAL A 129 -5.26 -5.60 10.24
CA VAL A 129 -5.94 -6.88 10.46
C VAL A 129 -7.15 -6.69 11.35
N LEU A 130 -7.03 -5.86 12.40
CA LEU A 130 -8.13 -5.58 13.32
C LEU A 130 -9.30 -4.93 12.58
N GLY A 131 -9.04 -3.94 11.74
CA GLY A 131 -10.06 -3.26 10.95
C GLY A 131 -10.74 -4.19 9.94
N THR A 132 -9.98 -5.05 9.25
CA THR A 132 -10.53 -6.04 8.32
C THR A 132 -11.38 -7.08 9.04
N TYR A 133 -10.93 -7.57 10.19
CA TYR A 133 -11.67 -8.49 11.02
C TYR A 133 -12.97 -7.86 11.51
N TYR A 134 -12.92 -6.63 12.04
CA TYR A 134 -14.09 -5.88 12.47
C TYR A 134 -15.09 -5.71 11.33
N LEU A 135 -14.64 -5.30 10.16
CA LEU A 135 -15.47 -5.09 8.97
C LEU A 135 -16.24 -6.35 8.56
N THR A 136 -15.58 -7.51 8.57
CA THR A 136 -16.15 -8.77 8.05
C THR A 136 -16.95 -9.57 9.07
N ARG A 137 -17.03 -9.09 10.31
CA ARG A 137 -17.82 -9.72 11.39
C ARG A 137 -19.30 -9.47 11.17
N ALA A 138 -20.12 -10.51 11.37
CA ALA A 138 -21.58 -10.39 11.39
C ALA A 138 -22.09 -10.14 12.82
N ARG A 139 -23.16 -9.34 12.95
CA ARG A 139 -23.93 -9.16 14.17
C ARG A 139 -25.41 -9.30 13.84
N GLU A 140 -26.20 -9.78 14.80
CA GLU A 140 -27.66 -9.86 14.69
C GLU A 140 -28.32 -8.60 15.24
N GLY A 141 -29.46 -8.23 14.66
CA GLY A 141 -30.21 -7.06 15.11
C GLY A 141 -29.62 -5.72 14.64
N GLU A 142 -28.73 -5.73 13.66
CA GLU A 142 -28.13 -4.52 13.10
C GLU A 142 -29.06 -3.81 12.11
N LEU A 143 -28.88 -2.49 12.00
CA LEU A 143 -29.67 -1.66 11.08
C LEU A 143 -29.49 -2.14 9.62
N GLY A 144 -30.60 -2.42 8.94
CA GLY A 144 -30.61 -2.90 7.56
C GLY A 144 -30.52 -4.43 7.41
N GLU A 145 -30.62 -5.19 8.52
CA GLU A 145 -30.63 -6.65 8.44
C GLU A 145 -31.81 -7.19 7.62
N GLY A 146 -31.54 -8.16 6.75
CA GLY A 146 -32.54 -8.79 5.88
C GLY A 146 -32.86 -8.02 4.59
N THR A 147 -32.20 -6.90 4.33
CA THR A 147 -32.37 -6.19 3.07
C THR A 147 -31.66 -6.89 1.92
N SER A 148 -32.17 -6.69 0.69
CA SER A 148 -31.61 -7.28 -0.52
C SER A 148 -31.22 -6.17 -1.50
N PHE A 149 -30.04 -6.29 -2.09
CA PHE A 149 -29.46 -5.31 -3.00
C PHE A 149 -29.14 -5.92 -4.36
N GLY A 150 -29.34 -5.14 -5.42
CA GLY A 150 -29.11 -5.58 -6.80
C GLY A 150 -27.66 -5.41 -7.27
N SER A 151 -26.89 -4.55 -6.59
CA SER A 151 -25.50 -4.27 -6.98
C SER A 151 -24.68 -3.78 -5.78
N PHE A 152 -23.34 -3.71 -5.98
CA PHE A 152 -22.42 -3.14 -5.00
C PHE A 152 -22.68 -1.65 -4.76
N GLU A 153 -22.99 -0.91 -5.82
CA GLU A 153 -23.24 0.53 -5.76
C GLU A 153 -24.44 0.86 -4.86
N GLU A 154 -25.49 0.04 -4.90
CA GLU A 154 -26.65 0.19 -4.01
C GLU A 154 -26.27 -0.01 -2.55
N VAL A 155 -25.45 -1.03 -2.25
CA VAL A 155 -24.94 -1.28 -0.89
C VAL A 155 -24.06 -0.11 -0.43
N SER A 156 -23.18 0.40 -1.29
CA SER A 156 -22.30 1.52 -0.97
C SER A 156 -23.09 2.78 -0.66
N LEU A 157 -24.10 3.09 -1.47
CA LEU A 157 -24.97 4.26 -1.28
C LEU A 157 -25.77 4.16 0.03
N ALA A 158 -26.36 3.02 0.30
CA ALA A 158 -27.13 2.80 1.54
C ALA A 158 -26.21 2.87 2.78
N PHE A 159 -24.95 2.38 2.65
CA PHE A 159 -23.97 2.48 3.72
C PHE A 159 -23.50 3.94 3.96
N GLU A 160 -23.24 4.71 2.90
CA GLU A 160 -22.88 6.13 3.01
C GLU A 160 -24.00 6.98 3.61
N ASN A 161 -25.25 6.64 3.31
CA ASN A 161 -26.43 7.29 3.88
C ASN A 161 -26.73 6.84 5.34
N ASN A 162 -25.92 5.95 5.91
CA ASN A 162 -26.16 5.34 7.23
C ASN A 162 -27.51 4.59 7.38
N GLU A 163 -28.04 4.04 6.28
CA GLU A 163 -29.25 3.23 6.27
C GLU A 163 -28.96 1.78 6.69
N ILE A 164 -27.71 1.34 6.54
CA ILE A 164 -27.24 0.01 6.90
C ILE A 164 -25.89 0.09 7.64
N THR A 165 -25.64 -0.89 8.51
CA THR A 165 -24.35 -1.01 9.22
C THR A 165 -23.44 -2.05 8.56
N PRO A 166 -22.09 -1.99 8.78
CA PRO A 166 -21.17 -2.96 8.18
C PRO A 166 -21.45 -4.41 8.59
N HIS A 167 -22.04 -4.62 9.76
CA HIS A 167 -22.27 -5.94 10.35
C HIS A 167 -23.64 -6.55 10.02
N ALA A 168 -24.52 -5.76 9.36
CA ALA A 168 -25.85 -6.19 8.98
C ALA A 168 -25.79 -7.33 7.95
N LYS A 169 -26.58 -8.38 8.19
CA LYS A 169 -26.74 -9.49 7.24
C LYS A 169 -27.66 -9.05 6.11
N ILE A 170 -27.18 -9.19 4.88
CA ILE A 170 -27.88 -8.80 3.66
C ILE A 170 -27.78 -9.88 2.60
N ASP A 171 -28.63 -9.80 1.60
CA ASP A 171 -28.52 -10.56 0.36
C ASP A 171 -28.11 -9.61 -0.77
N ILE A 172 -27.17 -10.02 -1.60
CA ILE A 172 -26.71 -9.21 -2.74
C ILE A 172 -26.68 -10.03 -4.02
N ARG A 173 -26.99 -9.39 -5.13
CA ARG A 173 -26.83 -9.96 -6.46
C ARG A 173 -25.57 -9.44 -7.12
N LEU A 174 -24.59 -10.33 -7.37
CA LEU A 174 -23.36 -10.01 -8.06
C LEU A 174 -23.21 -10.93 -9.28
N ASN A 175 -22.84 -10.36 -10.43
CA ASN A 175 -22.64 -11.09 -11.68
C ASN A 175 -23.81 -12.01 -12.08
N GLY A 176 -25.05 -11.64 -11.70
CA GLY A 176 -26.25 -12.41 -11.99
C GLY A 176 -26.62 -13.47 -10.96
N GLU A 177 -25.74 -13.77 -10.01
CA GLU A 177 -25.95 -14.75 -8.94
C GLU A 177 -26.32 -14.08 -7.61
N TRP A 178 -27.20 -14.71 -6.82
CA TRP A 178 -27.54 -14.24 -5.49
C TRP A 178 -26.60 -14.83 -4.46
N ILE A 179 -25.91 -13.96 -3.72
CA ILE A 179 -25.13 -14.31 -2.55
C ILE A 179 -25.99 -14.00 -1.34
N LYS A 180 -26.43 -15.05 -0.65
CA LYS A 180 -27.30 -14.96 0.51
C LYS A 180 -26.50 -14.96 1.81
N ASN A 181 -27.09 -14.34 2.86
CA ASN A 181 -26.50 -14.33 4.20
C ASN A 181 -25.06 -13.79 4.23
N THR A 182 -24.78 -12.77 3.46
CA THR A 182 -23.50 -12.03 3.55
C THR A 182 -23.66 -10.83 4.48
N THR A 183 -22.63 -10.03 4.66
CA THR A 183 -22.70 -8.76 5.37
C THR A 183 -22.25 -7.62 4.49
N VAL A 184 -22.73 -6.42 4.79
CA VAL A 184 -22.28 -5.19 4.11
C VAL A 184 -20.75 -5.09 4.11
N GLY A 185 -20.13 -5.37 5.24
CA GLY A 185 -18.66 -5.31 5.36
C GLY A 185 -17.94 -6.35 4.52
N ARG A 186 -18.49 -7.57 4.33
CA ARG A 186 -17.92 -8.57 3.42
C ARG A 186 -18.05 -8.12 1.97
N VAL A 187 -19.14 -7.50 1.61
CA VAL A 187 -19.33 -6.93 0.27
C VAL A 187 -18.29 -5.85 0.01
N ILE A 188 -18.07 -4.93 0.94
CA ILE A 188 -17.05 -3.88 0.85
C ILE A 188 -15.64 -4.49 0.75
N PHE A 189 -15.32 -5.52 1.54
CA PHE A 189 -14.05 -6.23 1.48
C PHE A 189 -13.83 -6.89 0.10
N ASN A 190 -14.85 -7.57 -0.42
CA ASN A 190 -14.74 -8.25 -1.71
C ASN A 190 -14.60 -7.28 -2.90
N ASN A 191 -15.08 -6.06 -2.78
CA ASN A 191 -14.92 -5.04 -3.81
C ASN A 191 -13.46 -4.55 -3.97
N VAL A 192 -12.62 -4.74 -2.95
CA VAL A 192 -11.19 -4.41 -2.99
C VAL A 192 -10.36 -5.52 -3.63
N LEU A 193 -10.93 -6.74 -3.72
CA LEU A 193 -10.26 -7.87 -4.36
C LEU A 193 -10.18 -7.69 -5.88
N PRO A 194 -9.14 -8.22 -6.54
CA PRO A 194 -9.11 -8.33 -7.99
C PRO A 194 -10.32 -9.13 -8.53
N ASP A 195 -10.84 -8.72 -9.69
CA ASP A 195 -12.06 -9.28 -10.31
C ASP A 195 -12.01 -10.80 -10.52
N GLU A 196 -10.80 -11.36 -10.69
CA GLU A 196 -10.59 -12.80 -10.89
C GLU A 196 -10.71 -13.62 -9.60
N MET A 197 -10.79 -12.97 -8.45
CA MET A 197 -10.87 -13.65 -7.16
C MET A 197 -12.31 -14.06 -6.85
N PRO A 198 -12.51 -15.21 -6.16
CA PRO A 198 -13.84 -15.60 -5.72
C PRO A 198 -14.34 -14.70 -4.60
N PHE A 199 -15.66 -14.65 -4.43
CA PHE A 199 -16.28 -13.96 -3.31
C PHE A 199 -16.05 -14.71 -1.99
N TYR A 200 -15.51 -14.02 -0.99
CA TYR A 200 -15.27 -14.56 0.36
C TYR A 200 -16.39 -14.15 1.29
N ASN A 201 -17.27 -15.11 1.66
CA ASN A 201 -18.37 -14.89 2.61
C ASN A 201 -18.06 -15.45 3.99
N GLU A 202 -16.93 -15.04 4.56
CA GLU A 202 -16.47 -15.49 5.88
C GLU A 202 -15.78 -14.35 6.62
N ILE A 203 -15.49 -14.58 7.91
CA ILE A 203 -14.70 -13.64 8.70
C ILE A 203 -13.24 -13.69 8.20
N ILE A 204 -12.67 -12.53 7.95
CA ILE A 204 -11.31 -12.41 7.44
C ILE A 204 -10.34 -12.15 8.59
N ASP A 205 -9.62 -13.18 8.98
CA ASP A 205 -8.55 -13.11 9.96
C ASP A 205 -7.16 -12.99 9.29
N LYS A 206 -6.10 -12.87 10.09
CA LYS A 206 -4.72 -12.77 9.58
C LYS A 206 -4.30 -13.95 8.70
N LYS A 207 -4.75 -15.17 9.04
CA LYS A 207 -4.42 -16.37 8.25
C LYS A 207 -5.10 -16.32 6.90
N LYS A 208 -6.39 -15.95 6.90
CA LYS A 208 -7.17 -15.84 5.67
C LYS A 208 -6.64 -14.74 4.75
N ILE A 209 -6.27 -13.57 5.31
CA ILE A 209 -5.60 -12.52 4.54
C ILE A 209 -4.35 -13.06 3.85
N THR A 210 -3.51 -13.81 4.57
CA THR A 210 -2.28 -14.38 3.99
C THR A 210 -2.57 -15.35 2.86
N GLU A 211 -3.60 -16.20 2.99
CA GLU A 211 -4.04 -17.11 1.93
C GLU A 211 -4.54 -16.34 0.70
N ILE A 212 -5.37 -15.32 0.92
CA ILE A 212 -5.94 -14.49 -0.15
C ILE A 212 -4.83 -13.78 -0.92
N ILE A 213 -3.84 -13.18 -0.23
CA ILE A 213 -2.69 -12.53 -0.87
C ILE A 213 -1.89 -13.54 -1.71
N GLY A 214 -1.61 -14.72 -1.15
CA GLY A 214 -0.89 -15.76 -1.87
C GLY A 214 -1.64 -16.25 -3.11
N LYS A 215 -2.96 -16.37 -3.03
CA LYS A 215 -3.82 -16.74 -4.15
C LYS A 215 -3.90 -15.61 -5.19
N SER A 216 -4.10 -14.37 -4.76
CA SER A 216 -4.09 -13.19 -5.64
C SER A 216 -2.79 -13.09 -6.43
N TYR A 217 -1.64 -13.27 -5.78
CA TYR A 217 -0.35 -13.26 -6.47
C TYR A 217 -0.24 -14.34 -7.54
N LYS A 218 -0.73 -15.55 -7.25
CA LYS A 218 -0.67 -16.69 -8.16
C LYS A 218 -1.61 -16.55 -9.34
N ASP A 219 -2.83 -16.11 -9.10
CA ASP A 219 -3.93 -16.12 -10.09
C ASP A 219 -4.00 -14.79 -10.88
N CYS A 220 -3.75 -13.65 -10.22
CA CYS A 220 -3.89 -12.31 -10.80
C CYS A 220 -2.54 -11.62 -11.10
N GLY A 221 -1.43 -12.16 -10.59
CA GLY A 221 -0.09 -11.64 -10.78
C GLY A 221 0.29 -10.50 -9.84
N ASN A 222 1.56 -10.05 -9.96
CA ASN A 222 2.17 -9.12 -9.02
C ASN A 222 1.45 -7.75 -8.98
N PHE A 223 1.18 -7.15 -10.15
CA PHE A 223 0.65 -5.79 -10.25
C PHE A 223 -0.71 -5.64 -9.54
N LYS A 224 -1.65 -6.54 -9.84
CA LYS A 224 -2.99 -6.53 -9.21
C LYS A 224 -2.92 -6.81 -7.71
N THR A 225 -1.99 -7.67 -7.29
CA THR A 225 -1.78 -7.95 -5.87
C THR A 225 -1.23 -6.74 -5.11
N VAL A 226 -0.36 -5.94 -5.72
CA VAL A 226 0.12 -4.67 -5.12
C VAL A 226 -1.03 -3.69 -4.93
N SER A 227 -1.83 -3.46 -5.97
CA SER A 227 -3.01 -2.58 -5.87
C SER A 227 -3.98 -3.06 -4.79
N PHE A 228 -4.27 -4.35 -4.77
CA PHE A 228 -5.10 -4.96 -3.72
C PHE A 228 -4.52 -4.73 -2.31
N LEU A 229 -3.21 -4.88 -2.12
CA LEU A 229 -2.56 -4.65 -0.83
C LEU A 229 -2.66 -3.19 -0.37
N ASP A 230 -2.54 -2.24 -1.29
CA ASP A 230 -2.69 -0.82 -0.98
C ASP A 230 -4.11 -0.48 -0.56
N GLU A 231 -5.11 -0.97 -1.30
CA GLU A 231 -6.52 -0.77 -0.97
C GLU A 231 -6.91 -1.47 0.35
N LEU A 232 -6.41 -2.69 0.57
CA LEU A 232 -6.63 -3.44 1.80
C LEU A 232 -6.03 -2.72 3.03
N LYS A 233 -4.85 -2.11 2.88
CA LYS A 233 -4.23 -1.29 3.92
C LYS A 233 -5.12 -0.10 4.29
N ASP A 234 -5.60 0.64 3.30
CA ASP A 234 -6.44 1.81 3.51
C ASP A 234 -7.80 1.43 4.11
N LEU A 235 -8.40 0.34 3.61
CA LEU A 235 -9.63 -0.23 4.17
C LEU A 235 -9.44 -0.64 5.64
N GLY A 236 -8.37 -1.38 5.93
CA GLY A 236 -8.07 -1.86 7.27
C GLY A 236 -7.90 -0.74 8.27
N PHE A 237 -7.08 0.26 7.96
CA PHE A 237 -6.91 1.44 8.82
C PHE A 237 -8.20 2.25 8.97
N GLY A 238 -8.94 2.46 7.87
CA GLY A 238 -10.21 3.19 7.90
C GLY A 238 -11.23 2.56 8.85
N PHE A 239 -11.38 1.23 8.81
CA PHE A 239 -12.31 0.52 9.70
C PHE A 239 -11.76 0.29 11.11
N ALA A 240 -10.46 0.20 11.31
CA ALA A 240 -9.88 0.22 12.66
C ALA A 240 -10.19 1.56 13.34
N TYR A 241 -10.01 2.67 12.66
CA TYR A 241 -10.37 4.00 13.18
C TYR A 241 -11.87 4.13 13.48
N LYS A 242 -12.74 3.73 12.53
CA LYS A 242 -14.21 3.78 12.72
C LYS A 242 -14.70 2.86 13.85
N SER A 243 -14.01 1.75 14.10
CA SER A 243 -14.38 0.80 15.15
C SER A 243 -14.11 1.33 16.55
N GLY A 244 -13.22 2.31 16.71
CA GLY A 244 -12.75 2.80 18.00
C GLY A 244 -12.02 1.74 18.84
N LEU A 245 -11.55 0.65 18.23
CA LEU A 245 -10.78 -0.40 18.88
C LEU A 245 -9.28 -0.03 18.83
N SER A 246 -8.62 -0.13 19.94
CA SER A 246 -7.17 0.10 20.09
C SER A 246 -6.53 -1.05 20.85
#